data_c19c437d6ff0ea64c6c5b60124fbd587
#
_entry.id   c19c437d6ff0ea64c6c5b60124fbd587
#
_cell.length_a   1.000
_cell.length_b   1.000
_cell.length_c   1.000
_cell.angle_alpha   90.00
_cell.angle_beta   90.00
_cell.angle_gamma   90.00
#
_symmetry.space_group_name_H-M   'P 1'
#
loop_
_entity.id
_entity.type
_entity.pdbx_description
1 polymer ?
#
loop_
_entity_poly.entity_id
_entity_poly.type
_entity_poly.pdbx_seq_one_letter_code
_entity_poly.pdbx_strand_id
1 'polypeptide(L)'
;MKPHVGLDIGVNASVDDGDSSIFTGGKGVAIASWEPDVWGKVRAQKAGATAEYEATALNYEYARQSLAAITAKSWFLSVEASQLVTLFEEVVATYTEILEVVKIRRSLGKVGDLDVVEAKANLNSAQNDLIKYKGLYAETQRNLEVILGRYPTAEIEIAKNFTALPPPVQAGIPSLLLTRRPDLI
;
A
#
# COMPACT_ATOMS: atom_id res chain seq x y z
N MET A 1 13.44 2.46 40.62
CA MET A 1 12.04 2.01 40.59
C MET A 1 11.21 2.81 41.55
N LYS A 2 10.02 3.31 41.22
CA LYS A 2 9.13 3.99 42.16
C LYS A 2 8.27 2.93 42.82
N PRO A 3 8.00 3.05 44.15
CA PRO A 3 7.08 2.15 44.81
C PRO A 3 5.67 2.28 44.22
N HIS A 4 4.98 1.16 44.11
CA HIS A 4 3.57 1.14 43.70
C HIS A 4 2.71 1.27 44.95
N VAL A 5 1.87 2.31 45.00
CA VAL A 5 0.93 2.54 46.11
C VAL A 5 -0.47 2.37 45.53
N GLY A 6 -1.18 1.36 46.01
CA GLY A 6 -2.60 1.12 45.69
C GLY A 6 -3.45 1.46 46.92
N LEU A 7 -4.57 2.13 46.71
CA LEU A 7 -5.59 2.37 47.74
C LEU A 7 -6.86 1.61 47.32
N ASP A 8 -7.19 0.57 48.08
CA ASP A 8 -8.46 -0.15 47.93
C ASP A 8 -9.45 0.34 48.97
N ILE A 9 -10.58 0.87 48.54
CA ILE A 9 -11.67 1.33 49.44
C ILE A 9 -12.88 0.43 49.17
N GLY A 10 -13.17 -0.48 50.07
CA GLY A 10 -14.37 -1.31 50.04
C GLY A 10 -15.42 -0.78 51.03
N VAL A 11 -16.64 -0.56 50.57
CA VAL A 11 -17.79 -0.22 51.39
C VAL A 11 -18.73 -1.43 51.43
N ASN A 12 -18.90 -2.03 52.61
CA ASN A 12 -19.87 -3.10 52.82
C ASN A 12 -21.06 -2.55 53.62
N ALA A 13 -22.25 -2.63 53.01
CA ALA A 13 -23.51 -2.39 53.71
C ALA A 13 -24.18 -3.77 53.98
N SER A 14 -24.41 -4.10 55.25
CA SER A 14 -25.23 -5.25 55.64
C SER A 14 -26.50 -4.76 56.31
N VAL A 15 -27.65 -5.25 55.82
CA VAL A 15 -28.96 -5.00 56.46
C VAL A 15 -29.29 -6.27 57.24
N ASP A 16 -29.51 -6.12 58.53
CA ASP A 16 -29.96 -7.21 59.38
C ASP A 16 -31.50 -7.15 59.46
N ASP A 17 -32.18 -8.30 59.24
CA ASP A 17 -33.61 -8.40 58.99
C ASP A 17 -34.47 -8.32 60.25
N GLY A 18 -33.94 -7.79 61.35
CA GLY A 18 -34.63 -7.69 62.65
C GLY A 18 -34.67 -6.34 63.34
N ASP A 19 -33.86 -5.38 62.88
CA ASP A 19 -33.87 -4.05 63.51
C ASP A 19 -33.38 -3.01 62.46
N SER A 20 -34.08 -1.86 62.37
CA SER A 20 -33.86 -0.86 61.30
C SER A 20 -32.54 -0.10 61.41
N SER A 21 -31.47 -0.73 61.82
CA SER A 21 -30.15 -0.13 61.92
C SER A 21 -29.27 -0.56 60.74
N ILE A 22 -28.91 0.39 59.87
CA ILE A 22 -27.95 0.21 58.76
C ILE A 22 -26.54 0.37 59.31
N PHE A 23 -25.79 -0.73 59.42
CA PHE A 23 -24.37 -0.67 59.74
C PHE A 23 -23.56 -0.48 58.44
N THR A 24 -23.00 0.71 58.28
CA THR A 24 -22.08 1.00 57.16
C THR A 24 -20.65 0.88 57.64
N GLY A 25 -19.97 -0.19 57.31
CA GLY A 25 -18.56 -0.40 57.62
C GLY A 25 -17.71 -0.14 56.38
N GLY A 26 -16.86 0.88 56.39
CA GLY A 26 -15.86 1.11 55.35
C GLY A 26 -14.51 0.52 55.78
N LYS A 27 -13.91 -0.34 54.93
CA LYS A 27 -12.52 -0.79 55.09
C LYS A 27 -11.68 -0.17 53.98
N GLY A 28 -10.71 0.67 54.35
CA GLY A 28 -9.67 1.15 53.46
C GLY A 28 -8.38 0.37 53.69
N VAL A 29 -7.84 -0.25 52.68
CA VAL A 29 -6.53 -0.92 52.73
C VAL A 29 -5.56 -0.18 51.81
N ALA A 30 -4.49 0.37 52.37
CA ALA A 30 -3.38 0.92 51.61
C ALA A 30 -2.30 -0.15 51.45
N ILE A 31 -2.03 -0.53 50.20
CA ILE A 31 -0.99 -1.53 49.87
C ILE A 31 0.15 -0.78 49.22
N ALA A 32 1.34 -0.82 49.81
CA ALA A 32 2.57 -0.37 49.16
C ALA A 32 3.43 -1.58 48.86
N SER A 33 3.74 -1.77 47.58
CA SER A 33 4.66 -2.84 47.15
C SER A 33 5.90 -2.23 46.50
N TRP A 34 7.06 -2.72 46.86
CA TRP A 34 8.33 -2.35 46.26
C TRP A 34 9.21 -3.59 46.08
N GLU A 35 9.63 -3.84 44.85
CA GLU A 35 10.53 -4.94 44.50
C GLU A 35 11.92 -4.34 44.20
N PRO A 36 12.96 -4.59 44.99
CA PRO A 36 14.31 -4.14 44.71
C PRO A 36 14.87 -4.89 43.49
N ASP A 37 15.46 -4.15 42.54
CA ASP A 37 16.03 -4.71 41.30
C ASP A 37 17.44 -5.30 41.54
N VAL A 38 17.51 -6.34 42.36
CA VAL A 38 18.78 -6.99 42.76
C VAL A 38 19.42 -7.68 41.54
N TRP A 39 18.64 -8.30 40.69
CA TRP A 39 19.08 -9.07 39.53
C TRP A 39 19.09 -8.29 38.22
N GLY A 40 18.78 -7.02 38.24
CA GLY A 40 18.79 -6.19 37.04
C GLY A 40 17.60 -6.38 36.08
N LYS A 41 16.55 -7.12 36.48
CA LYS A 41 15.35 -7.40 35.68
C LYS A 41 14.70 -6.12 35.17
N VAL A 42 14.46 -5.14 36.03
CA VAL A 42 13.78 -3.88 35.69
C VAL A 42 14.68 -3.00 34.83
N ARG A 43 15.99 -2.99 35.10
CA ARG A 43 16.97 -2.30 34.25
C ARG A 43 17.00 -2.88 32.85
N ALA A 44 16.99 -4.23 32.73
CA ALA A 44 16.94 -4.92 31.44
C ALA A 44 15.62 -4.65 30.70
N GLN A 45 14.48 -4.67 31.40
CA GLN A 45 13.17 -4.32 30.82
C GLN A 45 13.13 -2.87 30.31
N LYS A 46 13.67 -1.93 31.08
CA LYS A 46 13.76 -0.53 30.66
C LYS A 46 14.66 -0.37 29.43
N ALA A 47 15.81 -1.04 29.39
CA ALA A 47 16.71 -1.02 28.24
C ALA A 47 16.04 -1.62 27.00
N GLY A 48 15.32 -2.75 27.15
CA GLY A 48 14.53 -3.34 26.08
C GLY A 48 13.45 -2.41 25.54
N ALA A 49 12.66 -1.80 26.41
CA ALA A 49 11.63 -0.85 26.01
C ALA A 49 12.21 0.41 25.34
N THR A 50 13.40 0.85 25.74
CA THR A 50 14.08 1.97 25.07
C THR A 50 14.53 1.58 23.67
N ALA A 51 15.13 0.39 23.52
CA ALA A 51 15.54 -0.13 22.21
C ALA A 51 14.33 -0.33 21.28
N GLU A 52 13.19 -0.81 21.80
CA GLU A 52 11.96 -0.97 21.02
C GLU A 52 11.39 0.39 20.58
N TYR A 53 11.46 1.41 21.41
CA TYR A 53 11.09 2.78 21.04
C TYR A 53 11.99 3.33 19.91
N GLU A 54 13.29 3.13 20.00
CA GLU A 54 14.26 3.54 18.96
C GLU A 54 14.01 2.78 17.65
N ALA A 55 13.78 1.47 17.72
CA ALA A 55 13.43 0.64 16.58
C ALA A 55 12.12 1.10 15.90
N THR A 56 11.14 1.57 16.67
CA THR A 56 9.89 2.10 16.12
C THR A 56 10.11 3.37 15.29
N ALA A 57 11.02 4.25 15.71
CA ALA A 57 11.39 5.44 14.95
C ALA A 57 12.07 5.07 13.61
N LEU A 58 12.97 4.07 13.61
CA LEU A 58 13.61 3.56 12.40
C LEU A 58 12.61 2.86 11.46
N ASN A 59 11.66 2.11 12.01
CA ASN A 59 10.57 1.49 11.26
C ASN A 59 9.69 2.54 10.54
N TYR A 60 9.45 3.67 11.16
CA TYR A 60 8.72 4.78 10.52
C TYR A 60 9.49 5.33 9.31
N GLU A 61 10.80 5.56 9.43
CA GLU A 61 11.63 6.01 8.30
C GLU A 61 11.72 4.96 7.18
N TYR A 62 11.81 3.69 7.52
CA TYR A 62 11.76 2.59 6.56
C TYR A 62 10.42 2.55 5.80
N ALA A 63 9.30 2.65 6.53
CA ALA A 63 7.97 2.68 5.94
C ALA A 63 7.80 3.87 4.98
N ARG A 64 8.34 5.03 5.34
CA ARG A 64 8.30 6.25 4.52
C ARG A 64 9.09 6.09 3.22
N GLN A 65 10.29 5.50 3.27
CA GLN A 65 11.10 5.19 2.09
C GLN A 65 10.42 4.14 1.20
N SER A 66 9.85 3.10 1.79
CA SER A 66 9.12 2.05 1.09
C SER A 66 7.89 2.61 0.38
N LEU A 67 7.13 3.47 1.05
CA LEU A 67 5.97 4.12 0.45
C LEU A 67 6.36 5.01 -0.75
N ALA A 68 7.45 5.76 -0.64
CA ALA A 68 7.96 6.56 -1.75
C ALA A 68 8.35 5.69 -2.96
N ALA A 69 9.02 4.55 -2.72
CA ALA A 69 9.39 3.61 -3.78
C ALA A 69 8.17 2.95 -4.44
N ILE A 70 7.16 2.55 -3.64
CA ILE A 70 5.91 1.98 -4.14
C ILE A 70 5.13 3.02 -4.96
N THR A 71 5.07 4.27 -4.50
CA THR A 71 4.41 5.36 -5.24
C THR A 71 5.09 5.61 -6.58
N ALA A 72 6.42 5.68 -6.61
CA ALA A 72 7.17 5.83 -7.86
C ALA A 72 6.92 4.66 -8.82
N LYS A 73 6.96 3.42 -8.32
CA LYS A 73 6.66 2.22 -9.12
C LYS A 73 5.24 2.28 -9.68
N SER A 74 4.25 2.62 -8.88
CA SER A 74 2.84 2.71 -9.30
C SER A 74 2.64 3.81 -10.34
N TRP A 75 3.36 4.93 -10.22
CA TRP A 75 3.38 5.98 -11.22
C TRP A 75 3.89 5.47 -12.57
N PHE A 76 5.05 4.78 -12.59
CA PHE A 76 5.61 4.24 -13.83
C PHE A 76 4.70 3.18 -14.47
N LEU A 77 4.04 2.33 -13.68
CA LEU A 77 3.05 1.38 -14.19
C LEU A 77 1.84 2.09 -14.82
N SER A 78 1.42 3.23 -14.27
CA SER A 78 0.33 4.02 -14.85
C SER A 78 0.75 4.70 -16.16
N VAL A 79 1.99 5.18 -16.27
CA VAL A 79 2.54 5.71 -17.52
C VAL A 79 2.62 4.61 -18.59
N GLU A 80 3.12 3.43 -18.25
CA GLU A 80 3.16 2.26 -19.13
C GLU A 80 1.76 1.91 -19.65
N ALA A 81 0.78 1.78 -18.75
CA ALA A 81 -0.59 1.46 -19.13
C ALA A 81 -1.21 2.53 -20.08
N SER A 82 -0.93 3.81 -19.85
CA SER A 82 -1.34 4.90 -20.73
C SER A 82 -0.74 4.79 -22.12
N GLN A 83 0.55 4.45 -22.22
CA GLN A 83 1.21 4.24 -23.53
C GLN A 83 0.69 3.02 -24.26
N LEU A 84 0.37 1.93 -23.52
CA LEU A 84 -0.25 0.75 -24.12
C LEU A 84 -1.63 1.07 -24.69
N VAL A 85 -2.44 1.89 -24.03
CA VAL A 85 -3.73 2.36 -24.59
C VAL A 85 -3.50 3.09 -25.91
N THR A 86 -2.57 4.03 -25.97
CA THR A 86 -2.24 4.78 -27.19
C THR A 86 -1.78 3.85 -28.31
N LEU A 87 -0.88 2.91 -28.01
CA LEU A 87 -0.39 1.92 -28.97
C LEU A 87 -1.54 1.06 -29.53
N PHE A 88 -2.43 0.57 -28.66
CA PHE A 88 -3.54 -0.27 -29.13
C PHE A 88 -4.64 0.51 -29.85
N GLU A 89 -4.77 1.82 -29.64
CA GLU A 89 -5.60 2.69 -30.47
C GLU A 89 -5.03 2.78 -31.91
N GLU A 90 -3.72 2.89 -32.07
CA GLU A 90 -3.06 2.86 -33.38
C GLU A 90 -3.18 1.48 -34.05
N VAL A 91 -3.05 0.38 -33.28
CA VAL A 91 -3.22 -0.99 -33.80
C VAL A 91 -4.65 -1.20 -34.30
N VAL A 92 -5.67 -0.76 -33.59
CA VAL A 92 -7.07 -0.84 -34.04
C VAL A 92 -7.30 -0.02 -35.29
N ALA A 93 -6.74 1.18 -35.39
CA ALA A 93 -6.81 2.00 -36.61
C ALA A 93 -6.19 1.25 -37.82
N THR A 94 -4.99 0.68 -37.63
CA THR A 94 -4.29 -0.09 -38.68
C THR A 94 -5.11 -1.31 -39.13
N TYR A 95 -5.65 -2.12 -38.23
CA TYR A 95 -6.48 -3.26 -38.60
C TYR A 95 -7.80 -2.84 -39.26
N THR A 96 -8.33 -1.68 -38.92
CA THR A 96 -9.51 -1.12 -39.59
C THR A 96 -9.19 -0.80 -41.07
N GLU A 97 -8.06 -0.16 -41.33
CA GLU A 97 -7.60 0.13 -42.70
C GLU A 97 -7.34 -1.16 -43.48
N ILE A 98 -6.68 -2.17 -42.88
CA ILE A 98 -6.45 -3.48 -43.47
C ILE A 98 -7.77 -4.13 -43.88
N LEU A 99 -8.78 -4.13 -43.00
CA LEU A 99 -10.09 -4.69 -43.29
C LEU A 99 -10.74 -4.01 -44.52
N GLU A 100 -10.66 -2.68 -44.60
CA GLU A 100 -11.19 -1.95 -45.75
C GLU A 100 -10.46 -2.29 -47.05
N VAL A 101 -9.13 -2.40 -47.03
CA VAL A 101 -8.35 -2.84 -48.21
C VAL A 101 -8.73 -4.26 -48.65
N VAL A 102 -8.91 -5.18 -47.70
CA VAL A 102 -9.30 -6.58 -48.00
C VAL A 102 -10.71 -6.62 -48.60
N LYS A 103 -11.66 -5.84 -48.09
CA LYS A 103 -13.01 -5.72 -48.66
C LYS A 103 -12.99 -5.22 -50.13
N ILE A 104 -12.18 -4.20 -50.41
CA ILE A 104 -12.00 -3.68 -51.76
C ILE A 104 -11.40 -4.77 -52.67
N ARG A 105 -10.37 -5.49 -52.22
CA ARG A 105 -9.77 -6.58 -53.01
C ARG A 105 -10.75 -7.71 -53.29
N ARG A 106 -11.63 -8.01 -52.29
CA ARG A 106 -12.70 -9.00 -52.48
C ARG A 106 -13.68 -8.56 -53.56
N SER A 107 -14.13 -7.27 -53.52
CA SER A 107 -15.05 -6.74 -54.55
C SER A 107 -14.49 -6.79 -55.95
N LEU A 108 -13.17 -6.79 -56.08
CA LEU A 108 -12.42 -6.95 -57.33
C LEU A 108 -12.13 -8.41 -57.69
N GLY A 109 -12.61 -9.39 -56.91
CA GLY A 109 -12.38 -10.81 -57.11
C GLY A 109 -10.93 -11.29 -56.88
N LYS A 110 -10.11 -10.50 -56.17
CA LYS A 110 -8.67 -10.79 -55.97
C LYS A 110 -8.41 -11.62 -54.70
N VAL A 111 -9.36 -11.65 -53.75
CA VAL A 111 -9.29 -12.42 -52.49
C VAL A 111 -10.64 -13.06 -52.18
N GLY A 112 -10.64 -14.11 -51.36
CA GLY A 112 -11.85 -14.84 -50.97
C GLY A 112 -12.57 -14.27 -49.77
N ASP A 113 -13.71 -14.87 -49.41
CA ASP A 113 -14.48 -14.52 -48.22
C ASP A 113 -13.72 -14.83 -46.92
N LEU A 114 -12.87 -15.85 -46.94
CA LEU A 114 -12.04 -16.26 -45.81
C LEU A 114 -11.11 -15.12 -45.37
N ASP A 115 -10.49 -14.44 -46.35
CA ASP A 115 -9.57 -13.32 -46.06
C ASP A 115 -10.28 -12.17 -45.36
N VAL A 116 -11.55 -11.90 -45.74
CA VAL A 116 -12.37 -10.86 -45.05
C VAL A 116 -12.74 -11.28 -43.63
N VAL A 117 -13.07 -12.56 -43.43
CA VAL A 117 -13.39 -13.09 -42.08
C VAL A 117 -12.15 -13.03 -41.18
N GLU A 118 -10.97 -13.40 -41.72
CA GLU A 118 -9.71 -13.32 -40.98
C GLU A 118 -9.34 -11.88 -40.62
N ALA A 119 -9.41 -10.94 -41.54
CA ALA A 119 -9.16 -9.53 -41.28
C ALA A 119 -10.12 -8.96 -40.23
N LYS A 120 -11.39 -9.37 -40.26
CA LYS A 120 -12.38 -8.98 -39.24
C LYS A 120 -12.07 -9.60 -37.87
N ALA A 121 -11.64 -10.86 -37.82
CA ALA A 121 -11.25 -11.53 -36.59
C ALA A 121 -10.05 -10.83 -35.95
N ASN A 122 -9.04 -10.44 -36.72
CA ASN A 122 -7.88 -9.70 -36.24
C ASN A 122 -8.26 -8.32 -35.70
N LEU A 123 -9.15 -7.58 -36.37
CA LEU A 123 -9.69 -6.31 -35.86
C LEU A 123 -10.42 -6.51 -34.53
N ASN A 124 -11.28 -7.52 -34.44
CA ASN A 124 -12.02 -7.78 -33.19
C ASN A 124 -11.07 -8.14 -32.03
N SER A 125 -10.00 -8.89 -32.31
CA SER A 125 -8.96 -9.20 -31.32
C SER A 125 -8.27 -7.94 -30.84
N ALA A 126 -7.85 -7.06 -31.74
CA ALA A 126 -7.22 -5.78 -31.38
C ALA A 126 -8.16 -4.88 -30.56
N GLN A 127 -9.46 -4.85 -30.90
CA GLN A 127 -10.47 -4.10 -30.13
C GLN A 127 -10.63 -4.66 -28.71
N ASN A 128 -10.63 -5.98 -28.54
CA ASN A 128 -10.68 -6.62 -27.23
C ASN A 128 -9.45 -6.28 -26.39
N ASP A 129 -8.27 -6.31 -27.02
CA ASP A 129 -7.03 -5.93 -26.32
C ASP A 129 -7.04 -4.46 -25.91
N LEU A 130 -7.55 -3.55 -26.76
CA LEU A 130 -7.72 -2.15 -26.39
C LEU A 130 -8.64 -1.97 -25.18
N ILE A 131 -9.77 -2.68 -25.12
CA ILE A 131 -10.68 -2.64 -23.95
C ILE A 131 -9.96 -3.11 -22.70
N LYS A 132 -9.18 -4.19 -22.79
CA LYS A 132 -8.38 -4.73 -21.70
C LYS A 132 -7.36 -3.70 -21.17
N TYR A 133 -6.62 -3.03 -22.06
CA TYR A 133 -5.62 -2.04 -21.67
C TYR A 133 -6.26 -0.75 -21.12
N LYS A 134 -7.43 -0.34 -21.60
CA LYS A 134 -8.20 0.75 -21.00
C LYS A 134 -8.64 0.40 -19.58
N GLY A 135 -9.06 -0.84 -19.33
CA GLY A 135 -9.36 -1.35 -18.00
C GLY A 135 -8.15 -1.34 -17.07
N LEU A 136 -7.00 -1.82 -17.56
CA LEU A 136 -5.73 -1.82 -16.83
C LEU A 136 -5.29 -0.39 -16.47
N TYR A 137 -5.39 0.55 -17.39
CA TYR A 137 -5.05 1.96 -17.14
C TYR A 137 -5.91 2.54 -16.02
N ALA A 138 -7.23 2.36 -16.07
CA ALA A 138 -8.12 2.82 -15.00
C ALA A 138 -7.83 2.13 -13.66
N GLU A 139 -7.40 0.87 -13.66
CA GLU A 139 -6.98 0.16 -12.45
C GLU A 139 -5.70 0.74 -11.85
N THR A 140 -4.68 0.99 -12.68
CA THR A 140 -3.41 1.59 -12.22
C THR A 140 -3.62 3.01 -11.68
N GLN A 141 -4.51 3.81 -12.27
CA GLN A 141 -4.88 5.12 -11.75
C GLN A 141 -5.51 5.00 -10.36
N ARG A 142 -6.49 4.10 -10.17
CA ARG A 142 -7.11 3.87 -8.86
C ARG A 142 -6.12 3.40 -7.81
N ASN A 143 -5.22 2.50 -8.18
CA ASN A 143 -4.17 2.02 -7.27
C ASN A 143 -3.25 3.16 -6.83
N LEU A 144 -2.87 4.05 -7.73
CA LEU A 144 -2.07 5.22 -7.40
C LEU A 144 -2.83 6.19 -6.49
N GLU A 145 -4.12 6.44 -6.76
CA GLU A 145 -4.97 7.29 -5.92
C GLU A 145 -5.07 6.75 -4.49
N VAL A 146 -5.25 5.42 -4.33
CA VAL A 146 -5.28 4.77 -3.00
C VAL A 146 -3.96 4.97 -2.26
N ILE A 147 -2.80 4.79 -2.93
CA ILE A 147 -1.48 5.00 -2.32
C ILE A 147 -1.32 6.47 -1.87
N LEU A 148 -1.89 7.42 -2.62
CA LEU A 148 -1.89 8.84 -2.28
C LEU A 148 -2.94 9.23 -1.23
N GLY A 149 -3.74 8.28 -0.73
CA GLY A 149 -4.80 8.53 0.25
C GLY A 149 -6.02 9.23 -0.34
N ARG A 150 -6.23 9.16 -1.66
CA ARG A 150 -7.39 9.71 -2.36
C ARG A 150 -8.45 8.64 -2.60
N TYR A 151 -9.68 9.08 -2.81
CA TYR A 151 -10.74 8.18 -3.26
C TYR A 151 -10.46 7.71 -4.70
N PRO A 152 -10.56 6.40 -5.01
CA PRO A 152 -10.17 5.83 -6.30
C PRO A 152 -11.22 6.08 -7.39
N THR A 153 -11.19 7.24 -8.01
CA THR A 153 -12.07 7.65 -9.13
C THR A 153 -11.49 7.32 -10.51
N ALA A 154 -10.20 7.04 -10.59
CA ALA A 154 -9.43 6.93 -11.84
C ALA A 154 -9.39 8.25 -12.64
N GLU A 155 -9.33 9.38 -11.94
CA GLU A 155 -9.30 10.73 -12.56
C GLU A 155 -7.92 11.38 -12.47
N ILE A 156 -6.95 10.74 -11.81
CA ILE A 156 -5.61 11.29 -11.70
C ILE A 156 -4.95 11.41 -13.08
N GLU A 157 -4.49 12.60 -13.42
CA GLU A 157 -3.76 12.82 -14.66
C GLU A 157 -2.36 12.18 -14.59
N ILE A 158 -2.04 11.36 -15.58
CA ILE A 158 -0.77 10.66 -15.70
C ILE A 158 0.03 11.27 -16.85
N ALA A 159 1.34 11.43 -16.66
CA ALA A 159 2.22 11.86 -17.72
C ALA A 159 2.19 10.88 -18.89
N LYS A 160 2.16 11.39 -20.12
CA LYS A 160 2.12 10.56 -21.33
C LYS A 160 3.45 9.87 -21.65
N ASN A 161 4.55 10.39 -21.13
CA ASN A 161 5.90 9.90 -21.44
C ASN A 161 6.66 9.57 -20.16
N PHE A 162 7.55 8.60 -20.26
CA PHE A 162 8.51 8.32 -19.20
C PHE A 162 9.46 9.50 -18.99
N THR A 163 9.84 9.72 -17.75
CA THR A 163 10.92 10.66 -17.39
C THR A 163 12.26 10.12 -17.90
N ALA A 164 13.19 11.01 -18.24
CA ALA A 164 14.54 10.59 -18.60
C ALA A 164 15.17 9.72 -17.51
N LEU A 165 15.89 8.68 -17.95
CA LEU A 165 16.59 7.79 -17.02
C LEU A 165 17.61 8.60 -16.20
N PRO A 166 17.70 8.38 -14.89
CA PRO A 166 18.74 8.95 -14.08
C PRO A 166 20.12 8.44 -14.53
N PRO A 167 21.19 9.18 -14.25
CA PRO A 167 22.54 8.70 -14.55
C PRO A 167 22.80 7.35 -13.87
N PRO A 168 23.59 6.45 -14.48
CA PRO A 168 23.91 5.15 -13.90
C PRO A 168 24.55 5.31 -12.53
N VAL A 169 24.12 4.47 -11.59
CA VAL A 169 24.73 4.43 -10.25
C VAL A 169 26.17 3.97 -10.38
N GLN A 170 27.10 4.68 -9.71
CA GLN A 170 28.52 4.32 -9.74
C GLN A 170 28.74 2.92 -9.17
N ALA A 171 29.66 2.16 -9.77
CA ALA A 171 30.03 0.85 -9.31
C ALA A 171 30.71 0.91 -7.92
N GLY A 172 30.37 -0.02 -7.06
CA GLY A 172 30.83 -0.09 -5.67
C GLY A 172 29.75 0.38 -4.71
N ILE A 173 29.49 -0.45 -3.70
CA ILE A 173 28.54 -0.10 -2.62
C ILE A 173 29.38 0.42 -1.45
N PRO A 174 29.42 1.73 -1.19
CA PRO A 174 30.11 2.25 -0.02
C PRO A 174 29.52 1.66 1.26
N SER A 175 30.35 1.27 2.22
CA SER A 175 29.90 0.78 3.54
C SER A 175 28.98 1.78 4.25
N LEU A 176 29.06 3.05 3.92
CA LEU A 176 28.14 4.10 4.36
C LEU A 176 26.67 3.87 3.97
N LEU A 177 26.35 3.03 2.97
CA LEU A 177 24.98 2.67 2.67
C LEU A 177 24.35 1.79 3.75
N LEU A 178 25.16 0.98 4.46
CA LEU A 178 24.67 0.18 5.59
C LEU A 178 24.18 1.05 6.73
N THR A 179 24.83 2.20 6.97
CA THR A 179 24.40 3.17 8.01
C THR A 179 23.21 4.04 7.61
N ARG A 180 22.79 3.99 6.34
CA ARG A 180 21.63 4.73 5.83
C ARG A 180 20.37 3.87 5.68
N ARG A 181 20.51 2.57 5.91
CA ARG A 181 19.39 1.63 5.83
C ARG A 181 18.76 1.46 7.20
N PRO A 182 17.53 1.99 7.42
CA PRO A 182 16.86 1.93 8.73
C PRO A 182 16.53 0.51 9.16
N ASP A 183 16.46 -0.43 8.23
CA ASP A 183 16.20 -1.86 8.47
C ASP A 183 17.43 -2.65 8.95
N LEU A 184 18.63 -2.04 8.92
CA LEU A 184 19.88 -2.65 9.37
C LEU A 184 20.46 -2.02 10.66
N ILE A 185 19.87 -0.93 11.12
CA ILE A 185 20.26 -0.24 12.35
C ILE A 185 19.42 -0.75 13.51
#